data_eb7a44fc5e693f99fdec8b6637983f6f
#
_entry.id   eb7a44fc5e693f99fdec8b6637983f6f
#
_cell.length_a   1.000
_cell.length_b   1.000
_cell.length_c   1.000
_cell.angle_alpha   90.00
_cell.angle_beta   90.00
_cell.angle_gamma   90.00
#
_symmetry.space_group_name_H-M   'P 1'
#
loop_
_entity.id
_entity.type
_entity.pdbx_description
1 polymer ?
#
loop_
_entity_poly.entity_id
_entity_poly.type
_entity_poly.pdbx_seq_one_letter_code
_entity_poly.pdbx_strand_id
1 'polypeptide(L)'
;MIPNTLWQTWKTKEIPASLKQQYDSWNFSNPQLLRNLSNDKECDKFILDNFGEEVHMLYAALPQPIMRADFWRIAVIYVNGGYYSDLDITCTKQLSLFLNSSAEIVLMKELDNIANFFFGAMPRHPVLKLTLDYMIEEARAITDKDTQSYGMHSLHRAVREYYSVVGTDFPNNQYVQILNNEQLKADNILIHSAASIMNTSADYTSWRAVDRVMHKKRSQACDILFFTTFNDNGYDLYGKTWIETFISIANYYPSVKAKIYYEGRHPPISHPNITYVSFSKEIPHHKIWKDQLRKKSNHDDYVKTMTERFSYKSFVIQDVLNKHTDDYLIWLDGDCVFKAADYSNFPKNLLGDKFLACQVEENHDLNHVESGILIFNGKHPDTKKFNERFIKNYTFEELLPMGQPYDGFVVFRSLLMSDLKYINLNDGYGRGGIQSDPNCTFQHPDIKSKFIHNIGWTGKHQYENWEKVFNSDEIFKKVKGFLFGTSSEITAQRKEIRDKKLKHLLQKRAGIR
;
A
#
# COMPACT_ATOMS: atom_id res chain seq x y z
N MET A 1 -37.75 5.17 -12.12
CA MET A 1 -37.40 5.37 -13.54
C MET A 1 -35.90 5.67 -13.64
N ILE A 2 -35.19 5.07 -14.57
CA ILE A 2 -33.78 5.29 -14.82
C ILE A 2 -33.59 6.70 -15.43
N PRO A 3 -32.72 7.57 -14.85
CA PRO A 3 -32.43 8.87 -15.45
C PRO A 3 -31.87 8.78 -16.87
N ASN A 4 -32.24 9.73 -17.73
CA ASN A 4 -31.76 9.77 -19.13
C ASN A 4 -30.33 10.36 -19.22
N THR A 5 -29.40 9.71 -18.54
CA THR A 5 -27.99 10.12 -18.41
C THR A 5 -27.08 8.94 -18.72
N LEU A 6 -26.05 9.19 -19.54
CA LEU A 6 -24.99 8.20 -19.83
C LEU A 6 -23.70 8.63 -19.16
N TRP A 7 -23.12 7.74 -18.42
CA TRP A 7 -21.83 7.87 -17.76
C TRP A 7 -20.77 7.04 -18.48
N GLN A 8 -19.63 7.66 -18.75
CA GLN A 8 -18.47 7.02 -19.37
C GLN A 8 -17.21 7.51 -18.65
N THR A 9 -16.14 6.73 -18.66
CA THR A 9 -14.86 7.15 -18.06
C THR A 9 -13.69 6.87 -18.97
N TRP A 10 -12.69 7.75 -18.91
CA TRP A 10 -11.41 7.62 -19.57
C TRP A 10 -10.32 8.30 -18.75
N LYS A 11 -9.04 8.01 -19.03
CA LYS A 11 -7.88 8.58 -18.33
C LYS A 11 -7.90 10.11 -18.32
N THR A 12 -8.32 10.71 -19.45
CA THR A 12 -8.37 12.16 -19.71
C THR A 12 -9.70 12.53 -20.34
N LYS A 13 -9.94 13.84 -20.58
CA LYS A 13 -11.10 14.29 -21.38
C LYS A 13 -10.88 14.11 -22.88
N GLU A 14 -9.68 13.82 -23.29
CA GLU A 14 -9.34 13.58 -24.69
C GLU A 14 -9.59 12.11 -25.04
N ILE A 15 -10.48 11.88 -25.98
CA ILE A 15 -10.81 10.54 -26.46
C ILE A 15 -9.82 10.15 -27.56
N PRO A 16 -9.16 8.97 -27.47
CA PRO A 16 -8.31 8.47 -28.54
C PRO A 16 -9.04 8.41 -29.89
N ALA A 17 -8.35 8.70 -30.98
CA ALA A 17 -8.94 8.69 -32.32
C ALA A 17 -9.57 7.35 -32.66
N SER A 18 -8.97 6.25 -32.19
CA SER A 18 -9.48 4.90 -32.37
C SER A 18 -10.83 4.60 -31.66
N LEU A 19 -11.18 5.37 -30.61
CA LEU A 19 -12.44 5.25 -29.87
C LEU A 19 -13.46 6.33 -30.21
N LYS A 20 -13.06 7.30 -31.05
CA LYS A 20 -13.89 8.48 -31.35
C LYS A 20 -15.22 8.12 -32.00
N GLN A 21 -15.21 7.17 -32.93
CA GLN A 21 -16.42 6.72 -33.62
C GLN A 21 -17.43 6.10 -32.64
N GLN A 22 -16.96 5.23 -31.74
CA GLN A 22 -17.80 4.58 -30.72
C GLN A 22 -18.37 5.63 -29.77
N TYR A 23 -17.51 6.53 -29.27
CA TYR A 23 -17.92 7.61 -28.41
C TYR A 23 -18.97 8.51 -29.06
N ASP A 24 -18.80 8.91 -30.31
CA ASP A 24 -19.73 9.80 -31.01
C ASP A 24 -21.05 9.11 -31.39
N SER A 25 -21.04 7.79 -31.59
CA SER A 25 -22.24 7.02 -31.94
C SER A 25 -23.39 7.20 -30.95
N TRP A 26 -23.06 7.36 -29.66
CA TRP A 26 -24.03 7.58 -28.59
C TRP A 26 -24.79 8.91 -28.77
N ASN A 27 -24.09 9.97 -29.13
CA ASN A 27 -24.70 11.27 -29.38
C ASN A 27 -25.54 11.28 -30.66
N PHE A 28 -25.05 10.58 -31.69
CA PHE A 28 -25.76 10.48 -32.94
C PHE A 28 -27.07 9.72 -32.78
N SER A 29 -27.05 8.59 -32.10
CA SER A 29 -28.22 7.74 -31.89
C SER A 29 -29.16 8.26 -30.78
N ASN A 30 -28.65 8.99 -29.81
CA ASN A 30 -29.41 9.44 -28.63
C ASN A 30 -29.12 10.91 -28.30
N PRO A 31 -29.49 11.87 -29.15
CA PRO A 31 -29.11 13.29 -28.95
C PRO A 31 -29.72 13.93 -27.69
N GLN A 32 -30.81 13.33 -27.16
CA GLN A 32 -31.45 13.77 -25.92
C GLN A 32 -30.81 13.21 -24.65
N LEU A 33 -29.84 12.31 -24.78
CA LEU A 33 -29.16 11.68 -23.65
C LEU A 33 -28.12 12.64 -23.06
N LEU A 34 -28.23 12.95 -21.77
CA LEU A 34 -27.21 13.72 -21.07
C LEU A 34 -25.95 12.87 -20.91
N ARG A 35 -24.85 13.27 -21.53
CA ARG A 35 -23.61 12.50 -21.52
C ARG A 35 -22.58 13.10 -20.60
N ASN A 36 -22.01 12.28 -19.76
CA ASN A 36 -20.94 12.63 -18.85
C ASN A 36 -19.71 11.72 -19.08
N LEU A 37 -18.61 12.31 -19.51
CA LEU A 37 -17.30 11.68 -19.55
C LEU A 37 -16.50 12.13 -18.35
N SER A 38 -16.11 11.20 -17.47
CA SER A 38 -15.27 11.49 -16.32
C SER A 38 -13.84 11.02 -16.55
N ASN A 39 -12.87 11.87 -16.21
CA ASN A 39 -11.47 11.46 -16.19
C ASN A 39 -11.07 10.87 -14.84
N ASP A 40 -9.86 10.29 -14.72
CA ASP A 40 -9.39 9.62 -13.51
C ASP A 40 -9.47 10.52 -12.26
N LYS A 41 -9.16 11.82 -12.38
CA LYS A 41 -9.24 12.77 -11.25
C LYS A 41 -10.68 13.02 -10.80
N GLU A 42 -11.60 13.12 -11.75
CA GLU A 42 -13.02 13.32 -11.45
C GLU A 42 -13.63 12.05 -10.84
N CYS A 43 -13.21 10.87 -11.31
CA CYS A 43 -13.60 9.59 -10.71
C CYS A 43 -13.10 9.47 -9.27
N ASP A 44 -11.83 9.80 -9.03
CA ASP A 44 -11.20 9.81 -7.70
C ASP A 44 -11.94 10.75 -6.75
N LYS A 45 -12.18 12.01 -7.19
CA LYS A 45 -12.94 12.97 -6.41
C LYS A 45 -14.38 12.52 -6.14
N PHE A 46 -15.05 11.93 -7.13
CA PHE A 46 -16.43 11.43 -6.97
C PHE A 46 -16.53 10.37 -5.88
N ILE A 47 -15.59 9.43 -5.83
CA ILE A 47 -15.57 8.39 -4.78
C ILE A 47 -15.34 9.02 -3.42
N LEU A 48 -14.39 9.96 -3.30
CA LEU A 48 -14.14 10.66 -2.04
C LEU A 48 -15.39 11.41 -1.53
N ASP A 49 -16.03 12.19 -2.41
CA ASP A 49 -17.16 13.04 -2.05
C ASP A 49 -18.42 12.25 -1.64
N ASN A 50 -18.64 11.07 -2.23
CA ASN A 50 -19.88 10.31 -2.04
C ASN A 50 -19.76 9.10 -1.10
N PHE A 51 -18.56 8.56 -0.89
CA PHE A 51 -18.34 7.35 -0.08
C PHE A 51 -17.37 7.58 1.09
N GLY A 52 -16.77 8.76 1.18
CA GLY A 52 -15.85 9.12 2.26
C GLY A 52 -14.45 8.54 2.10
N GLU A 53 -13.58 8.91 3.03
CA GLU A 53 -12.14 8.64 2.95
C GLU A 53 -11.82 7.14 2.99
N GLU A 54 -12.51 6.34 3.81
CA GLU A 54 -12.25 4.90 3.92
C GLU A 54 -12.43 4.18 2.59
N VAL A 55 -13.57 4.38 1.93
CA VAL A 55 -13.85 3.73 0.64
C VAL A 55 -12.97 4.28 -0.46
N HIS A 56 -12.72 5.60 -0.45
CA HIS A 56 -11.82 6.24 -1.41
C HIS A 56 -10.42 5.63 -1.38
N MET A 57 -9.92 5.29 -0.22
CA MET A 57 -8.58 4.71 -0.13
C MET A 57 -8.51 3.26 -0.59
N LEU A 58 -9.54 2.46 -0.30
CA LEU A 58 -9.65 1.13 -0.89
C LEU A 58 -9.68 1.23 -2.42
N TYR A 59 -10.45 2.17 -2.94
CA TYR A 59 -10.50 2.49 -4.36
C TYR A 59 -9.13 2.91 -4.93
N ALA A 60 -8.44 3.84 -4.28
CA ALA A 60 -7.13 4.32 -4.72
C ALA A 60 -6.04 3.24 -4.63
N ALA A 61 -6.18 2.29 -3.69
CA ALA A 61 -5.29 1.15 -3.53
C ALA A 61 -5.52 0.01 -4.52
N LEU A 62 -6.62 0.05 -5.30
CA LEU A 62 -6.86 -0.96 -6.32
C LEU A 62 -5.70 -1.00 -7.33
N PRO A 63 -5.08 -2.18 -7.56
CA PRO A 63 -3.81 -2.29 -8.25
C PRO A 63 -3.88 -1.90 -9.73
N GLN A 64 -5.03 -2.08 -10.36
CA GLN A 64 -5.19 -1.80 -11.79
C GLN A 64 -6.16 -0.64 -12.06
N PRO A 65 -5.88 0.24 -13.03
CA PRO A 65 -6.80 1.30 -13.44
C PRO A 65 -8.17 0.78 -13.85
N ILE A 66 -8.24 -0.42 -14.47
CA ILE A 66 -9.51 -1.03 -14.85
C ILE A 66 -10.37 -1.37 -13.63
N MET A 67 -9.78 -1.82 -12.53
CA MET A 67 -10.53 -2.11 -11.30
C MET A 67 -11.12 -0.83 -10.69
N ARG A 68 -10.38 0.30 -10.78
CA ARG A 68 -10.93 1.61 -10.39
C ARG A 68 -12.08 2.04 -11.30
N ALA A 69 -11.96 1.80 -12.60
CA ALA A 69 -13.06 2.05 -13.53
C ALA A 69 -14.27 1.14 -13.22
N ASP A 70 -14.06 -0.13 -12.90
CA ASP A 70 -15.10 -1.07 -12.49
C ASP A 70 -15.80 -0.62 -11.21
N PHE A 71 -15.06 -0.17 -10.21
CA PHE A 71 -15.65 0.37 -8.99
C PHE A 71 -16.46 1.63 -9.27
N TRP A 72 -15.87 2.58 -10.00
CA TRP A 72 -16.49 3.86 -10.27
C TRP A 72 -17.79 3.73 -11.09
N ARG A 73 -17.84 2.83 -12.10
CA ARG A 73 -19.06 2.64 -12.91
C ARG A 73 -20.24 2.19 -12.06
N ILE A 74 -20.03 1.32 -11.10
CA ILE A 74 -21.08 0.89 -10.16
C ILE A 74 -21.44 2.04 -9.21
N ALA A 75 -20.44 2.72 -8.67
CA ALA A 75 -20.62 3.81 -7.71
C ALA A 75 -21.39 4.99 -8.31
N VAL A 76 -21.05 5.43 -9.55
CA VAL A 76 -21.70 6.56 -10.19
C VAL A 76 -23.16 6.29 -10.51
N ILE A 77 -23.48 5.08 -10.99
CA ILE A 77 -24.87 4.67 -11.24
C ILE A 77 -25.64 4.48 -9.93
N TYR A 78 -25.00 3.93 -8.89
CA TYR A 78 -25.64 3.82 -7.58
C TYR A 78 -26.05 5.19 -7.02
N VAL A 79 -25.18 6.21 -7.12
CA VAL A 79 -25.46 7.53 -6.58
C VAL A 79 -26.45 8.32 -7.44
N ASN A 80 -26.19 8.39 -8.75
CA ASN A 80 -26.91 9.30 -9.66
C ASN A 80 -27.98 8.62 -10.51
N GLY A 81 -27.93 7.29 -10.63
CA GLY A 81 -28.72 6.57 -11.62
C GLY A 81 -28.22 6.84 -13.06
N GLY A 82 -28.98 6.36 -14.02
CA GLY A 82 -28.67 6.48 -15.44
C GLY A 82 -28.07 5.20 -16.01
N TYR A 83 -27.36 5.34 -17.09
CA TYR A 83 -26.72 4.24 -17.81
C TYR A 83 -25.20 4.41 -17.76
N TYR A 84 -24.48 3.32 -17.69
CA TYR A 84 -23.04 3.26 -17.92
C TYR A 84 -22.75 2.53 -19.23
N SER A 85 -21.76 2.98 -19.97
CA SER A 85 -21.22 2.26 -21.12
C SER A 85 -19.70 2.44 -21.19
N ASP A 86 -18.99 1.35 -21.51
CA ASP A 86 -17.59 1.45 -21.91
C ASP A 86 -17.45 2.27 -23.21
N LEU A 87 -16.29 2.89 -23.40
CA LEU A 87 -16.04 3.77 -24.56
C LEU A 87 -15.95 3.02 -25.89
N ASP A 88 -15.68 1.73 -25.86
CA ASP A 88 -15.57 0.87 -27.04
C ASP A 88 -16.89 0.22 -27.46
N ILE A 89 -18.01 0.70 -26.92
CA ILE A 89 -19.36 0.30 -27.31
C ILE A 89 -19.91 1.29 -28.34
N THR A 90 -20.25 0.78 -29.52
CA THR A 90 -21.00 1.51 -30.53
C THR A 90 -22.52 1.34 -30.28
N CYS A 91 -23.24 2.45 -30.20
CA CYS A 91 -24.70 2.45 -30.13
C CYS A 91 -25.30 2.95 -31.47
N THR A 92 -26.10 2.12 -32.11
CA THR A 92 -26.64 2.43 -33.43
C THR A 92 -28.13 2.80 -33.44
N LYS A 93 -28.83 2.55 -32.30
CA LYS A 93 -30.27 2.83 -32.16
C LYS A 93 -30.55 3.64 -30.89
N GLN A 94 -31.70 4.32 -30.89
CA GLN A 94 -32.16 5.02 -29.69
C GLN A 94 -32.44 4.01 -28.56
N LEU A 95 -32.02 4.35 -27.34
CA LEU A 95 -32.22 3.53 -26.14
C LEU A 95 -33.73 3.21 -25.94
N SER A 96 -34.62 4.16 -26.19
CA SER A 96 -36.07 4.02 -26.07
C SER A 96 -36.67 2.95 -26.98
N LEU A 97 -35.95 2.50 -28.00
CA LEU A 97 -36.46 1.46 -28.92
C LEU A 97 -36.24 0.05 -28.39
N PHE A 98 -35.34 -0.16 -27.43
CA PHE A 98 -35.05 -1.48 -26.90
C PHE A 98 -34.96 -1.54 -25.36
N LEU A 99 -35.03 -0.40 -24.69
CA LEU A 99 -35.09 -0.35 -23.24
C LEU A 99 -36.52 -0.16 -22.75
N ASN A 100 -36.83 -0.90 -21.68
CA ASN A 100 -38.12 -0.77 -21.00
C ASN A 100 -38.12 0.50 -20.12
N SER A 101 -38.98 1.45 -20.39
CA SER A 101 -39.12 2.71 -19.67
C SER A 101 -39.54 2.53 -18.20
N SER A 102 -40.14 1.41 -17.84
CA SER A 102 -40.54 1.08 -16.47
C SER A 102 -39.48 0.34 -15.69
N ALA A 103 -38.38 -0.06 -16.34
CA ALA A 103 -37.32 -0.78 -15.65
C ALA A 103 -36.65 0.10 -14.56
N GLU A 104 -36.39 -0.51 -13.42
CA GLU A 104 -35.63 0.07 -12.33
C GLU A 104 -34.15 -0.25 -12.47
N ILE A 105 -33.85 -1.39 -13.13
CA ILE A 105 -32.52 -1.80 -13.49
C ILE A 105 -32.50 -2.49 -14.85
N VAL A 106 -31.50 -2.18 -15.65
CA VAL A 106 -31.17 -2.82 -16.93
C VAL A 106 -29.78 -3.44 -16.79
N LEU A 107 -29.65 -4.71 -17.07
CA LEU A 107 -28.44 -5.50 -16.97
C LEU A 107 -28.09 -6.16 -18.30
N MET A 108 -26.81 -6.28 -18.59
CA MET A 108 -26.31 -6.99 -19.78
C MET A 108 -25.95 -8.42 -19.41
N LYS A 109 -26.54 -9.39 -20.10
CA LYS A 109 -26.11 -10.79 -20.03
C LYS A 109 -25.16 -11.08 -21.20
N GLU A 110 -23.99 -11.62 -20.87
CA GLU A 110 -22.99 -12.12 -21.82
C GLU A 110 -22.71 -13.58 -21.48
N LEU A 111 -23.01 -14.49 -22.38
CA LEU A 111 -23.04 -15.93 -22.09
C LEU A 111 -23.92 -16.21 -20.85
N ASP A 112 -23.32 -16.76 -19.79
CA ASP A 112 -24.03 -17.08 -18.53
C ASP A 112 -23.76 -16.06 -17.41
N ASN A 113 -23.08 -14.94 -17.70
CA ASN A 113 -22.70 -13.93 -16.72
C ASN A 113 -23.44 -12.61 -16.94
N ILE A 114 -23.56 -11.84 -15.87
CA ILE A 114 -23.92 -10.42 -15.96
C ILE A 114 -22.65 -9.62 -16.18
N ALA A 115 -22.58 -8.94 -17.32
CA ALA A 115 -21.46 -8.09 -17.70
C ALA A 115 -21.66 -6.65 -17.18
N ASN A 116 -20.55 -5.93 -16.98
CA ASN A 116 -20.55 -4.58 -16.45
C ASN A 116 -20.10 -3.50 -17.46
N PHE A 117 -19.97 -3.86 -18.74
CA PHE A 117 -19.59 -2.91 -19.78
C PHE A 117 -20.76 -2.04 -20.28
N PHE A 118 -22.01 -2.48 -20.07
CA PHE A 118 -23.23 -1.71 -20.25
C PHE A 118 -24.29 -2.15 -19.24
N PHE A 119 -24.82 -1.21 -18.49
CA PHE A 119 -25.94 -1.41 -17.58
C PHE A 119 -26.57 -0.06 -17.21
N GLY A 120 -27.76 -0.10 -16.60
CA GLY A 120 -28.39 1.12 -16.09
C GLY A 120 -29.24 0.81 -14.87
N ALA A 121 -29.42 1.78 -13.99
CA ALA A 121 -30.32 1.64 -12.84
C ALA A 121 -30.84 3.00 -12.36
N MET A 122 -31.97 2.93 -11.63
CA MET A 122 -32.40 4.06 -10.82
C MET A 122 -31.40 4.33 -9.68
N PRO A 123 -31.31 5.58 -9.17
CA PRO A 123 -30.43 5.88 -8.05
C PRO A 123 -30.72 4.99 -6.84
N ARG A 124 -29.68 4.63 -6.10
CA ARG A 124 -29.75 3.83 -4.87
C ARG A 124 -30.35 2.44 -5.04
N HIS A 125 -30.29 1.86 -6.26
CA HIS A 125 -30.80 0.52 -6.50
C HIS A 125 -30.10 -0.53 -5.60
N PRO A 126 -30.85 -1.43 -4.91
CA PRO A 126 -30.29 -2.35 -3.91
C PRO A 126 -29.21 -3.30 -4.46
N VAL A 127 -29.35 -3.78 -5.70
CA VAL A 127 -28.37 -4.63 -6.37
C VAL A 127 -27.01 -3.93 -6.47
N LEU A 128 -26.99 -2.63 -6.83
CA LEU A 128 -25.74 -1.87 -6.93
C LEU A 128 -25.13 -1.59 -5.56
N LYS A 129 -25.97 -1.41 -4.52
CA LYS A 129 -25.47 -1.33 -3.13
C LYS A 129 -24.76 -2.63 -2.74
N LEU A 130 -25.41 -3.77 -2.97
CA LEU A 130 -24.83 -5.08 -2.66
C LEU A 130 -23.56 -5.34 -3.49
N THR A 131 -23.54 -4.91 -4.76
CA THR A 131 -22.34 -4.97 -5.60
C THR A 131 -21.18 -4.18 -4.99
N LEU A 132 -21.43 -2.95 -4.55
CA LEU A 132 -20.42 -2.11 -3.90
C LEU A 132 -19.92 -2.73 -2.60
N ASP A 133 -20.80 -3.34 -1.80
CA ASP A 133 -20.41 -4.00 -0.56
C ASP A 133 -19.44 -5.16 -0.84
N TYR A 134 -19.72 -5.98 -1.87
CA TYR A 134 -18.78 -7.02 -2.30
C TYR A 134 -17.47 -6.45 -2.83
N MET A 135 -17.53 -5.40 -3.65
CA MET A 135 -16.32 -4.77 -4.19
C MET A 135 -15.45 -4.16 -3.07
N ILE A 136 -16.05 -3.60 -2.03
CA ILE A 136 -15.34 -3.09 -0.86
C ILE A 136 -14.71 -4.24 -0.05
N GLU A 137 -15.45 -5.33 0.16
CA GLU A 137 -14.95 -6.54 0.83
C GLU A 137 -13.77 -7.14 0.05
N GLU A 138 -13.93 -7.32 -1.25
CA GLU A 138 -12.88 -7.82 -2.14
C GLU A 138 -11.66 -6.88 -2.16
N ALA A 139 -11.87 -5.56 -2.21
CA ALA A 139 -10.77 -4.58 -2.16
C ALA A 139 -9.93 -4.67 -0.88
N ARG A 140 -10.55 -5.04 0.26
CA ARG A 140 -9.82 -5.30 1.52
C ARG A 140 -8.99 -6.58 1.48
N ALA A 141 -9.38 -7.54 0.66
CA ALA A 141 -8.76 -8.87 0.56
C ALA A 141 -7.91 -9.06 -0.71
N ILE A 142 -7.87 -8.06 -1.62
CA ILE A 142 -7.23 -8.20 -2.93
C ILE A 142 -5.75 -8.55 -2.77
N THR A 143 -5.44 -9.74 -3.27
CA THR A 143 -4.11 -10.16 -3.69
C THR A 143 -4.05 -10.10 -5.21
N ASP A 144 -2.89 -9.85 -5.78
CA ASP A 144 -2.60 -9.56 -7.21
C ASP A 144 -3.19 -10.51 -8.28
N LYS A 145 -3.97 -11.53 -7.90
CA LYS A 145 -4.35 -12.63 -8.80
C LYS A 145 -5.65 -12.43 -9.57
N ASP A 146 -6.53 -11.51 -9.16
CA ASP A 146 -7.92 -11.47 -9.66
C ASP A 146 -8.33 -10.17 -10.34
N THR A 147 -7.45 -9.58 -11.14
CA THR A 147 -7.75 -8.30 -11.84
C THR A 147 -8.82 -8.40 -12.91
N GLN A 148 -9.05 -9.57 -13.49
CA GLN A 148 -9.96 -9.71 -14.65
C GLN A 148 -11.45 -9.79 -14.29
N SER A 149 -11.76 -10.06 -13.04
CA SER A 149 -13.12 -10.43 -12.62
C SER A 149 -13.73 -9.51 -11.58
N TYR A 150 -12.96 -8.56 -11.05
CA TYR A 150 -13.33 -7.76 -9.88
C TYR A 150 -14.73 -7.15 -9.95
N GLY A 151 -15.00 -6.27 -10.93
CA GLY A 151 -16.30 -5.60 -11.03
C GLY A 151 -17.41 -6.48 -11.59
N MET A 152 -17.09 -7.33 -12.58
CA MET A 152 -18.06 -8.21 -13.24
C MET A 152 -18.56 -9.31 -12.29
N HIS A 153 -17.66 -9.96 -11.54
CA HIS A 153 -18.04 -11.02 -10.60
C HIS A 153 -18.86 -10.47 -9.44
N SER A 154 -18.49 -9.32 -8.91
CA SER A 154 -19.24 -8.68 -7.81
C SER A 154 -20.67 -8.33 -8.26
N LEU A 155 -20.84 -7.77 -9.48
CA LEU A 155 -22.17 -7.48 -10.03
C LEU A 155 -22.98 -8.76 -10.29
N HIS A 156 -22.36 -9.76 -10.92
CA HIS A 156 -23.01 -11.04 -11.18
C HIS A 156 -23.46 -11.73 -9.88
N ARG A 157 -22.61 -11.77 -8.87
CA ARG A 157 -22.89 -12.32 -7.53
C ARG A 157 -24.06 -11.56 -6.88
N ALA A 158 -24.04 -10.24 -6.89
CA ALA A 158 -25.07 -9.42 -6.29
C ALA A 158 -26.44 -9.62 -6.95
N VAL A 159 -26.48 -9.72 -8.29
CA VAL A 159 -27.73 -10.02 -9.04
C VAL A 159 -28.26 -11.38 -8.65
N ARG A 160 -27.43 -12.42 -8.62
CA ARG A 160 -27.84 -13.78 -8.26
C ARG A 160 -28.38 -13.86 -6.84
N GLU A 161 -27.71 -13.22 -5.90
CA GLU A 161 -28.12 -13.24 -4.50
C GLU A 161 -29.41 -12.46 -4.29
N TYR A 162 -29.47 -11.21 -4.79
CA TYR A 162 -30.61 -10.34 -4.57
C TYR A 162 -31.91 -10.91 -5.15
N TYR A 163 -31.83 -11.52 -6.33
CA TYR A 163 -33.00 -12.11 -7.01
C TYR A 163 -33.15 -13.63 -6.80
N SER A 164 -32.30 -14.24 -5.96
CA SER A 164 -32.30 -15.69 -5.70
C SER A 164 -32.23 -16.54 -6.98
N VAL A 165 -31.34 -16.15 -7.91
CA VAL A 165 -31.22 -16.78 -9.23
C VAL A 165 -30.65 -18.20 -9.13
N VAL A 166 -31.37 -19.17 -9.70
CA VAL A 166 -30.92 -20.55 -9.84
C VAL A 166 -30.53 -20.79 -11.31
N GLY A 167 -29.33 -21.34 -11.53
CA GLY A 167 -28.83 -21.54 -12.89
C GLY A 167 -28.58 -20.22 -13.62
N THR A 168 -29.17 -20.06 -14.79
CA THR A 168 -29.08 -18.88 -15.66
C THR A 168 -30.41 -18.15 -15.85
N ASP A 169 -31.42 -18.46 -15.02
CA ASP A 169 -32.75 -17.86 -15.06
C ASP A 169 -32.77 -16.51 -14.34
N PHE A 170 -32.17 -15.52 -14.97
CA PHE A 170 -32.21 -14.16 -14.47
C PHE A 170 -33.60 -13.55 -14.60
N PRO A 171 -34.06 -12.76 -13.62
CA PRO A 171 -35.38 -12.13 -13.70
C PRO A 171 -35.45 -11.17 -14.89
N ASN A 172 -36.53 -11.27 -15.66
CA ASN A 172 -36.83 -10.33 -16.75
C ASN A 172 -38.32 -9.99 -16.68
N ASN A 173 -38.63 -8.80 -16.18
CA ASN A 173 -40.00 -8.36 -15.93
C ASN A 173 -40.09 -6.82 -16.10
N GLN A 174 -41.23 -6.23 -15.71
CA GLN A 174 -41.44 -4.80 -15.89
C GLN A 174 -40.42 -3.90 -15.11
N TYR A 175 -39.80 -4.41 -14.05
CA TYR A 175 -38.82 -3.66 -13.22
C TYR A 175 -37.38 -4.03 -13.51
N VAL A 176 -37.12 -5.24 -14.00
CA VAL A 176 -35.78 -5.76 -14.28
C VAL A 176 -35.71 -6.17 -15.73
N GLN A 177 -34.87 -5.52 -16.51
CA GLN A 177 -34.63 -5.89 -17.89
C GLN A 177 -33.27 -6.53 -18.06
N ILE A 178 -33.23 -7.73 -18.61
CA ILE A 178 -32.00 -8.40 -19.01
C ILE A 178 -31.83 -8.29 -20.51
N LEU A 179 -30.77 -7.64 -20.94
CA LEU A 179 -30.39 -7.55 -22.35
C LEU A 179 -29.45 -8.71 -22.69
N ASN A 180 -29.63 -9.31 -23.84
CA ASN A 180 -28.72 -10.36 -24.34
C ASN A 180 -27.69 -9.73 -25.29
N ASN A 181 -26.40 -9.81 -24.94
CA ASN A 181 -25.32 -9.20 -25.71
C ASN A 181 -25.20 -9.78 -27.12
N GLU A 182 -25.31 -11.11 -27.27
CA GLU A 182 -25.24 -11.80 -28.58
C GLU A 182 -26.36 -11.33 -29.49
N GLN A 183 -27.60 -11.21 -28.96
CA GLN A 183 -28.76 -10.74 -29.72
C GLN A 183 -28.61 -9.28 -30.12
N LEU A 184 -28.21 -8.39 -29.18
CA LEU A 184 -28.03 -6.96 -29.49
C LEU A 184 -26.94 -6.72 -30.52
N LYS A 185 -25.91 -7.56 -30.51
CA LYS A 185 -24.83 -7.54 -31.50
C LYS A 185 -25.31 -8.04 -32.86
N ALA A 186 -26.07 -9.15 -32.90
CA ALA A 186 -26.66 -9.70 -34.13
C ALA A 186 -27.66 -8.72 -34.77
N ASP A 187 -28.44 -8.02 -33.95
CA ASP A 187 -29.40 -7.00 -34.38
C ASP A 187 -28.72 -5.63 -34.69
N ASN A 188 -27.39 -5.55 -34.57
CA ASN A 188 -26.62 -4.36 -34.80
C ASN A 188 -27.09 -3.17 -33.94
N ILE A 189 -27.41 -3.39 -32.66
CA ILE A 189 -27.93 -2.37 -31.72
C ILE A 189 -26.82 -1.81 -30.81
N LEU A 190 -26.14 -2.71 -30.08
CA LEU A 190 -24.97 -2.41 -29.27
C LEU A 190 -23.81 -3.31 -29.70
N ILE A 191 -22.71 -2.73 -30.10
CA ILE A 191 -21.56 -3.48 -30.63
C ILE A 191 -20.33 -3.20 -29.76
N HIS A 192 -19.88 -4.21 -29.04
CA HIS A 192 -18.66 -4.16 -28.28
C HIS A 192 -17.46 -4.42 -29.19
N SER A 193 -16.63 -3.39 -29.38
CA SER A 193 -15.53 -3.39 -30.38
C SER A 193 -14.15 -3.66 -29.76
N ALA A 194 -14.09 -3.99 -28.47
CA ALA A 194 -12.84 -4.07 -27.69
C ALA A 194 -11.74 -4.92 -28.36
N ALA A 195 -12.11 -6.09 -28.87
CA ALA A 195 -11.10 -7.03 -29.42
C ALA A 195 -10.42 -6.52 -30.69
N SER A 196 -11.14 -5.80 -31.57
CA SER A 196 -10.61 -5.27 -32.81
C SER A 196 -9.76 -4.01 -32.60
N ILE A 197 -10.18 -3.13 -31.69
CA ILE A 197 -9.50 -1.87 -31.40
C ILE A 197 -8.22 -2.11 -30.58
N MET A 198 -8.27 -3.01 -29.61
CA MET A 198 -7.15 -3.29 -28.70
C MET A 198 -5.92 -3.89 -29.38
N ASN A 199 -6.09 -4.55 -30.51
CA ASN A 199 -5.00 -5.24 -31.20
C ASN A 199 -4.35 -4.41 -32.31
N THR A 200 -4.96 -3.31 -32.74
CA THR A 200 -4.54 -2.58 -33.96
C THR A 200 -4.24 -1.08 -33.75
N SER A 201 -4.55 -0.53 -32.58
CA SER A 201 -4.48 0.90 -32.35
C SER A 201 -3.11 1.30 -31.77
N ALA A 202 -2.42 2.22 -32.45
CA ALA A 202 -1.15 2.78 -31.99
C ALA A 202 -1.31 3.89 -30.93
N ASP A 203 -2.50 4.48 -30.81
CA ASP A 203 -2.84 5.60 -29.90
C ASP A 203 -3.43 5.13 -28.57
N TYR A 204 -3.68 3.85 -28.43
CA TYR A 204 -4.29 3.23 -27.25
C TYR A 204 -3.57 1.96 -26.80
N THR A 205 -3.04 1.98 -25.60
CA THR A 205 -2.51 0.78 -24.95
C THR A 205 -3.57 0.20 -24.04
N SER A 206 -4.06 -1.00 -24.39
CA SER A 206 -5.07 -1.67 -23.58
C SER A 206 -4.57 -1.98 -22.18
N TRP A 207 -5.45 -1.97 -21.19
CA TRP A 207 -5.11 -2.38 -19.82
C TRP A 207 -4.53 -3.81 -19.77
N ARG A 208 -4.96 -4.72 -20.65
CA ARG A 208 -4.40 -6.08 -20.76
C ARG A 208 -2.94 -6.10 -21.22
N ALA A 209 -2.55 -5.15 -22.06
CA ALA A 209 -1.16 -4.98 -22.47
C ALA A 209 -0.33 -4.35 -21.34
N VAL A 210 -0.87 -3.36 -20.66
CA VAL A 210 -0.26 -2.75 -19.47
C VAL A 210 -0.12 -3.80 -18.37
N ASP A 211 -1.16 -4.56 -18.10
CA ASP A 211 -1.17 -5.63 -17.10
C ASP A 211 -0.10 -6.69 -17.40
N ARG A 212 0.00 -7.16 -18.65
CA ARG A 212 1.07 -8.10 -19.06
C ARG A 212 2.47 -7.55 -18.83
N VAL A 213 2.70 -6.28 -19.15
CA VAL A 213 4.01 -5.63 -18.92
C VAL A 213 4.27 -5.47 -17.43
N MET A 214 3.27 -5.06 -16.66
CA MET A 214 3.38 -4.93 -15.21
C MET A 214 3.56 -6.29 -14.53
N HIS A 215 2.81 -7.30 -14.94
CA HIS A 215 2.98 -8.67 -14.45
C HIS A 215 4.37 -9.22 -14.77
N LYS A 216 4.89 -8.98 -15.99
CA LYS A 216 6.27 -9.36 -16.35
C LYS A 216 7.30 -8.62 -15.51
N LYS A 217 7.13 -7.32 -15.26
CA LYS A 217 8.01 -6.56 -14.36
C LYS A 217 7.95 -7.08 -12.93
N ARG A 218 6.76 -7.42 -12.43
CA ARG A 218 6.56 -7.95 -11.08
C ARG A 218 7.15 -9.35 -10.91
N SER A 219 6.97 -10.23 -11.92
CA SER A 219 7.56 -11.58 -11.90
C SER A 219 9.08 -11.60 -12.04
N GLN A 220 9.69 -10.48 -12.47
CA GLN A 220 11.13 -10.27 -12.54
C GLN A 220 11.65 -9.40 -11.39
N ALA A 221 10.81 -9.02 -10.44
CA ALA A 221 11.21 -8.28 -9.25
C ALA A 221 12.18 -9.11 -8.41
N CYS A 222 13.16 -8.44 -7.82
CA CYS A 222 14.08 -9.05 -6.88
C CYS A 222 13.35 -9.58 -5.65
N ASP A 223 13.81 -10.67 -5.06
CA ASP A 223 13.36 -11.12 -3.75
C ASP A 223 13.91 -10.17 -2.69
N ILE A 224 13.01 -9.46 -2.01
CA ILE A 224 13.34 -8.48 -0.99
C ILE A 224 12.73 -8.92 0.34
N LEU A 225 13.56 -9.05 1.36
CA LEU A 225 13.12 -9.24 2.74
C LEU A 225 13.36 -7.95 3.53
N PHE A 226 12.29 -7.25 3.88
CA PHE A 226 12.33 -6.23 4.93
C PHE A 226 12.28 -6.86 6.29
N PHE A 227 13.04 -6.33 7.24
CA PHE A 227 12.97 -6.83 8.61
C PHE A 227 13.15 -5.71 9.64
N THR A 228 12.49 -5.90 10.78
CA THR A 228 12.47 -4.92 11.88
C THR A 228 12.17 -5.60 13.21
N THR A 229 12.26 -4.84 14.31
CA THR A 229 11.82 -5.29 15.64
C THR A 229 11.10 -4.18 16.40
N PHE A 230 10.13 -4.56 17.20
CA PHE A 230 9.49 -3.66 18.17
C PHE A 230 8.85 -4.44 19.33
N ASN A 231 8.75 -3.78 20.47
CA ASN A 231 8.01 -4.25 21.64
C ASN A 231 6.56 -3.73 21.60
N ASP A 232 5.73 -4.09 22.59
CA ASP A 232 4.33 -3.66 22.67
C ASP A 232 4.16 -2.15 22.56
N ASN A 233 4.98 -1.38 23.26
CA ASN A 233 4.91 0.08 23.21
C ASN A 233 5.34 0.63 21.84
N GLY A 234 6.38 0.05 21.23
CA GLY A 234 6.81 0.38 19.88
C GLY A 234 5.77 0.01 18.83
N TYR A 235 5.07 -1.12 19.00
CA TYR A 235 3.96 -1.48 18.13
C TYR A 235 2.84 -0.45 18.17
N ASP A 236 2.42 -0.05 19.36
CA ASP A 236 1.32 0.92 19.54
C ASP A 236 1.70 2.34 19.03
N LEU A 237 2.99 2.70 19.11
CA LEU A 237 3.47 4.02 18.70
C LEU A 237 3.68 4.13 17.17
N TYR A 238 4.29 3.12 16.54
CA TYR A 238 4.73 3.19 15.14
C TYR A 238 4.67 1.86 14.39
N GLY A 239 4.81 0.72 15.06
CA GLY A 239 4.89 -0.58 14.39
C GLY A 239 3.62 -0.94 13.63
N LYS A 240 2.45 -0.53 14.11
CA LYS A 240 1.19 -0.68 13.39
C LYS A 240 1.24 0.03 12.03
N THR A 241 1.68 1.29 11.99
CA THR A 241 1.81 2.08 10.76
C THR A 241 2.84 1.49 9.81
N TRP A 242 3.97 0.98 10.35
CA TRP A 242 4.97 0.27 9.56
C TRP A 242 4.35 -0.92 8.83
N ILE A 243 3.57 -1.75 9.54
CA ILE A 243 2.92 -2.94 8.98
C ILE A 243 1.87 -2.55 7.92
N GLU A 244 1.00 -1.60 8.21
CA GLU A 244 -0.07 -1.17 7.31
C GLU A 244 0.49 -0.58 6.01
N THR A 245 1.53 0.24 6.10
CA THR A 245 2.19 0.80 4.91
C THR A 245 3.02 -0.24 4.15
N PHE A 246 3.62 -1.22 4.84
CA PHE A 246 4.25 -2.38 4.19
C PHE A 246 3.23 -3.21 3.40
N ILE A 247 2.07 -3.50 3.96
CA ILE A 247 1.02 -4.28 3.29
C ILE A 247 0.62 -3.63 1.96
N SER A 248 0.53 -2.30 1.91
CA SER A 248 0.20 -1.60 0.67
C SER A 248 1.22 -1.85 -0.45
N ILE A 249 2.48 -2.13 -0.11
CA ILE A 249 3.54 -2.47 -1.07
C ILE A 249 3.55 -3.96 -1.36
N ALA A 250 3.41 -4.81 -0.34
CA ALA A 250 3.43 -6.25 -0.48
C ALA A 250 2.29 -6.76 -1.37
N ASN A 251 1.13 -6.09 -1.33
CA ASN A 251 0.02 -6.33 -2.27
C ASN A 251 0.42 -6.07 -3.73
N TYR A 252 1.38 -5.18 -3.98
CA TYR A 252 1.84 -4.81 -5.32
C TYR A 252 3.01 -5.67 -5.80
N TYR A 253 3.86 -6.14 -4.88
CA TYR A 253 5.09 -6.87 -5.15
C TYR A 253 5.13 -8.17 -4.32
N PRO A 254 4.61 -9.30 -4.84
CA PRO A 254 4.55 -10.57 -4.11
C PRO A 254 5.93 -11.13 -3.69
N SER A 255 7.02 -10.73 -4.37
CA SER A 255 8.40 -11.05 -4.00
C SER A 255 8.94 -10.23 -2.83
N VAL A 256 8.20 -9.19 -2.41
CA VAL A 256 8.57 -8.37 -1.25
C VAL A 256 7.93 -8.95 -0.01
N LYS A 257 8.76 -9.33 0.96
CA LYS A 257 8.37 -10.00 2.20
C LYS A 257 8.83 -9.18 3.41
N ALA A 258 8.22 -9.42 4.55
CA ALA A 258 8.66 -8.86 5.82
C ALA A 258 8.84 -9.95 6.88
N LYS A 259 9.87 -9.80 7.71
CA LYS A 259 10.07 -10.58 8.95
C LYS A 259 10.12 -9.62 10.13
N ILE A 260 9.18 -9.77 11.03
CA ILE A 260 9.00 -8.88 12.18
C ILE A 260 9.28 -9.64 13.46
N TYR A 261 10.31 -9.18 14.19
CA TYR A 261 10.66 -9.73 15.49
C TYR A 261 9.91 -8.95 16.58
N TYR A 262 8.92 -9.57 17.19
CA TYR A 262 8.13 -8.91 18.23
C TYR A 262 8.57 -9.34 19.64
N GLU A 263 8.54 -8.37 20.53
CA GLU A 263 8.75 -8.56 21.97
C GLU A 263 7.44 -8.28 22.71
N GLY A 264 6.89 -9.29 23.37
CA GLY A 264 5.58 -9.19 24.04
C GLY A 264 4.47 -9.85 23.24
N ARG A 265 3.37 -9.12 22.97
CA ARG A 265 2.18 -9.64 22.28
C ARG A 265 2.42 -9.83 20.79
N HIS A 266 1.88 -10.89 20.24
CA HIS A 266 1.86 -11.08 18.79
C HIS A 266 1.02 -9.97 18.12
N PRO A 267 1.55 -9.27 17.10
CA PRO A 267 0.77 -8.29 16.35
C PRO A 267 -0.51 -8.89 15.75
N PRO A 268 -1.66 -8.22 15.85
CA PRO A 268 -2.93 -8.76 15.39
C PRO A 268 -3.15 -8.71 13.87
N ILE A 269 -2.33 -7.95 13.13
CA ILE A 269 -2.45 -7.79 11.69
C ILE A 269 -1.78 -8.98 11.00
N SER A 270 -2.50 -9.70 10.14
CA SER A 270 -1.99 -10.84 9.38
C SER A 270 -1.92 -10.53 7.88
N HIS A 271 -0.83 -10.95 7.23
CA HIS A 271 -0.67 -10.84 5.77
C HIS A 271 0.24 -11.99 5.29
N PRO A 272 0.00 -12.60 4.09
CA PRO A 272 0.79 -13.73 3.60
C PRO A 272 2.27 -13.42 3.40
N ASN A 273 2.62 -12.16 3.14
CA ASN A 273 4.01 -11.73 2.96
C ASN A 273 4.69 -11.29 4.27
N ILE A 274 4.03 -11.42 5.42
CA ILE A 274 4.59 -11.05 6.74
C ILE A 274 4.77 -12.29 7.59
N THR A 275 5.99 -12.49 8.07
CA THR A 275 6.31 -13.52 9.08
C THR A 275 6.59 -12.85 10.41
N TYR A 276 5.82 -13.22 11.44
CA TYR A 276 6.06 -12.77 12.81
C TYR A 276 6.83 -13.82 13.59
N VAL A 277 7.88 -13.39 14.28
CA VAL A 277 8.68 -14.27 15.14
C VAL A 277 8.84 -13.65 16.52
N SER A 278 8.70 -14.47 17.55
CA SER A 278 8.98 -14.01 18.92
C SER A 278 10.48 -13.84 19.09
N PHE A 279 10.93 -12.61 19.39
CA PHE A 279 12.34 -12.28 19.56
C PHE A 279 13.01 -13.21 20.59
N SER A 280 12.39 -13.40 21.74
CA SER A 280 12.95 -14.20 22.83
C SER A 280 13.06 -15.69 22.51
N LYS A 281 12.20 -16.21 21.62
CA LYS A 281 12.26 -17.59 21.15
C LYS A 281 13.30 -17.79 20.06
N GLU A 282 13.40 -16.84 19.15
CA GLU A 282 14.30 -16.90 18.00
C GLU A 282 15.75 -16.62 18.40
N ILE A 283 15.96 -15.67 19.33
CA ILE A 283 17.26 -15.19 19.78
C ILE A 283 17.40 -15.34 21.32
N PRO A 284 17.30 -16.55 21.87
CA PRO A 284 17.26 -16.77 23.33
C PRO A 284 18.56 -16.37 24.04
N HIS A 285 19.70 -16.42 23.33
CA HIS A 285 21.01 -16.05 23.89
C HIS A 285 21.17 -14.55 24.17
N HIS A 286 20.33 -13.69 23.59
CA HIS A 286 20.34 -12.25 23.85
C HIS A 286 20.05 -11.94 25.33
N LYS A 287 19.17 -12.69 25.99
CA LYS A 287 18.92 -12.52 27.44
C LYS A 287 20.18 -12.73 28.26
N ILE A 288 20.92 -13.80 27.97
CA ILE A 288 22.19 -14.11 28.65
C ILE A 288 23.21 -12.99 28.39
N TRP A 289 23.29 -12.52 27.15
CA TRP A 289 24.17 -11.42 26.77
C TRP A 289 23.84 -10.13 27.54
N LYS A 290 22.57 -9.75 27.68
CA LYS A 290 22.16 -8.58 28.46
C LYS A 290 22.55 -8.69 29.94
N ASP A 291 22.31 -9.84 30.55
CA ASP A 291 22.65 -10.07 31.95
C ASP A 291 24.17 -9.99 32.18
N GLN A 292 24.97 -10.42 31.21
CA GLN A 292 26.43 -10.29 31.26
C GLN A 292 26.87 -8.84 31.02
N LEU A 293 26.26 -8.11 30.08
CA LEU A 293 26.54 -6.69 29.84
C LEU A 293 26.39 -5.88 31.14
N ARG A 294 25.26 -6.07 31.83
CA ARG A 294 24.97 -5.38 33.09
C ARG A 294 26.02 -5.65 34.18
N LYS A 295 26.58 -6.86 34.19
CA LYS A 295 27.61 -7.27 35.18
C LYS A 295 29.01 -6.84 34.81
N LYS A 296 29.38 -6.90 33.54
CA LYS A 296 30.78 -6.71 33.07
C LYS A 296 31.09 -5.28 32.64
N SER A 297 30.07 -4.49 32.26
CA SER A 297 30.30 -3.15 31.76
C SER A 297 30.65 -2.16 32.89
N ASN A 298 31.74 -1.43 32.73
CA ASN A 298 32.12 -0.30 33.58
C ASN A 298 31.56 1.04 33.08
N HIS A 299 30.83 1.06 32.00
CA HIS A 299 30.13 2.24 31.50
C HIS A 299 29.11 2.76 32.51
N ASP A 300 28.79 4.03 32.44
CA ASP A 300 27.68 4.59 33.20
C ASP A 300 26.33 3.94 32.85
N ASP A 301 25.34 4.16 33.70
CA ASP A 301 24.04 3.53 33.53
C ASP A 301 23.32 3.99 32.27
N TYR A 302 23.56 5.18 31.77
CA TYR A 302 23.02 5.68 30.53
C TYR A 302 23.56 4.88 29.33
N VAL A 303 24.89 4.76 29.22
CA VAL A 303 25.54 4.00 28.14
C VAL A 303 25.11 2.53 28.16
N LYS A 304 25.03 1.91 29.36
CA LYS A 304 24.52 0.53 29.51
C LYS A 304 23.09 0.40 28.99
N THR A 305 22.21 1.31 29.40
CA THR A 305 20.80 1.29 29.01
C THR A 305 20.64 1.46 27.50
N MET A 306 21.41 2.37 26.89
CA MET A 306 21.37 2.59 25.46
C MET A 306 21.95 1.41 24.67
N THR A 307 23.06 0.83 25.14
CA THR A 307 23.67 -0.37 24.55
C THR A 307 22.69 -1.54 24.57
N GLU A 308 22.03 -1.77 25.72
CA GLU A 308 21.01 -2.80 25.85
C GLU A 308 19.84 -2.55 24.89
N ARG A 309 19.36 -1.31 24.82
CA ARG A 309 18.24 -0.94 23.97
C ARG A 309 18.54 -1.18 22.49
N PHE A 310 19.67 -0.75 21.98
CA PHE A 310 20.05 -0.89 20.58
C PHE A 310 20.54 -2.29 20.22
N SER A 311 20.86 -3.14 21.21
CA SER A 311 21.28 -4.51 20.95
C SER A 311 20.18 -5.37 20.32
N TYR A 312 18.91 -5.11 20.59
CA TYR A 312 17.80 -5.84 19.97
C TYR A 312 17.88 -5.77 18.44
N LYS A 313 18.04 -4.58 17.88
CA LYS A 313 18.25 -4.35 16.46
C LYS A 313 19.44 -5.13 15.93
N SER A 314 20.57 -5.01 16.59
CA SER A 314 21.83 -5.65 16.16
C SER A 314 21.74 -7.17 16.15
N PHE A 315 21.10 -7.77 17.14
CA PHE A 315 20.91 -9.23 17.19
C PHE A 315 19.92 -9.71 16.11
N VAL A 316 18.89 -8.93 15.79
CA VAL A 316 18.01 -9.22 14.65
C VAL A 316 18.76 -9.16 13.33
N ILE A 317 19.60 -8.13 13.11
CA ILE A 317 20.42 -8.03 11.90
C ILE A 317 21.32 -9.26 11.76
N GLN A 318 22.02 -9.66 12.85
CA GLN A 318 22.88 -10.84 12.85
C GLN A 318 22.10 -12.13 12.52
N ASP A 319 20.91 -12.31 13.09
CA ASP A 319 20.07 -13.48 12.86
C ASP A 319 19.60 -13.55 11.40
N VAL A 320 19.15 -12.44 10.84
CA VAL A 320 18.69 -12.38 9.45
C VAL A 320 19.84 -12.63 8.48
N LEU A 321 20.97 -11.96 8.66
CA LEU A 321 22.14 -12.15 7.78
C LEU A 321 22.72 -13.58 7.86
N ASN A 322 22.48 -14.32 8.93
CA ASN A 322 22.90 -15.72 9.07
C ASN A 322 21.93 -16.72 8.41
N LYS A 323 20.63 -16.43 8.44
CA LYS A 323 19.60 -17.43 8.13
C LYS A 323 18.94 -17.25 6.77
N HIS A 324 18.91 -16.03 6.22
CA HIS A 324 18.16 -15.70 5.02
C HIS A 324 19.02 -15.67 3.76
N THR A 325 18.42 -16.13 2.65
CA THR A 325 19.06 -16.26 1.32
C THR A 325 18.31 -15.46 0.26
N ASP A 326 17.40 -14.56 0.65
CA ASP A 326 16.74 -13.63 -0.26
C ASP A 326 17.78 -12.76 -0.98
N ASP A 327 17.44 -12.26 -2.17
CA ASP A 327 18.39 -11.48 -2.96
C ASP A 327 18.86 -10.22 -2.21
N TYR A 328 17.92 -9.56 -1.55
CA TYR A 328 18.17 -8.34 -0.78
C TYR A 328 17.53 -8.40 0.60
N LEU A 329 18.29 -8.01 1.60
CA LEU A 329 17.89 -7.98 3.00
C LEU A 329 17.94 -6.53 3.47
N ILE A 330 16.79 -5.97 3.87
CA ILE A 330 16.68 -4.55 4.22
C ILE A 330 16.21 -4.42 5.65
N TRP A 331 17.12 -3.95 6.53
CA TRP A 331 16.73 -3.44 7.83
C TRP A 331 16.05 -2.09 7.64
N LEU A 332 14.88 -1.93 8.24
CA LEU A 332 14.16 -0.66 8.29
C LEU A 332 13.62 -0.45 9.70
N ASP A 333 13.99 0.65 10.34
CA ASP A 333 13.55 0.96 11.71
C ASP A 333 12.01 0.98 11.79
N GLY A 334 11.48 0.60 12.95
CA GLY A 334 10.05 0.47 13.16
C GLY A 334 9.25 1.78 13.04
N ASP A 335 9.91 2.92 13.18
CA ASP A 335 9.34 4.26 13.00
C ASP A 335 9.43 4.79 11.55
N CYS A 336 9.87 3.95 10.63
CA CYS A 336 9.83 4.25 9.20
C CYS A 336 8.47 3.96 8.58
N VAL A 337 8.18 4.63 7.46
CA VAL A 337 6.94 4.49 6.69
C VAL A 337 7.27 4.23 5.23
N PHE A 338 6.58 3.28 4.62
CA PHE A 338 6.71 2.99 3.20
C PHE A 338 5.87 3.96 2.37
N LYS A 339 6.43 4.42 1.25
CA LYS A 339 5.73 5.25 0.25
C LYS A 339 5.31 4.42 -0.95
N ALA A 340 4.27 4.85 -1.64
CA ALA A 340 3.89 4.28 -2.93
C ALA A 340 4.99 4.58 -3.97
N ALA A 341 5.81 3.59 -4.30
CA ALA A 341 6.94 3.71 -5.22
C ALA A 341 7.25 2.37 -5.90
N ASP A 342 8.11 2.37 -6.92
CA ASP A 342 8.59 1.14 -7.55
C ASP A 342 9.71 0.49 -6.71
N TYR A 343 9.42 -0.70 -6.19
CA TYR A 343 10.35 -1.51 -5.40
C TYR A 343 10.97 -2.65 -6.20
N SER A 344 10.54 -2.92 -7.43
CA SER A 344 10.88 -4.13 -8.19
C SER A 344 12.38 -4.40 -8.33
N ASN A 345 13.16 -3.36 -8.59
CA ASN A 345 14.62 -3.45 -8.75
C ASN A 345 15.38 -2.42 -7.91
N PHE A 346 14.70 -1.80 -6.97
CA PHE A 346 15.27 -0.72 -6.17
C PHE A 346 16.61 -1.09 -5.50
N PRO A 347 16.73 -2.22 -4.75
CA PRO A 347 17.99 -2.52 -4.09
C PRO A 347 19.10 -2.88 -5.08
N LYS A 348 18.76 -3.58 -6.18
CA LYS A 348 19.70 -3.96 -7.23
C LYS A 348 20.31 -2.74 -7.91
N ASN A 349 19.46 -1.77 -8.27
CA ASN A 349 19.91 -0.56 -8.95
C ASN A 349 20.77 0.31 -8.03
N LEU A 350 20.43 0.37 -6.75
CA LEU A 350 21.16 1.14 -5.75
C LEU A 350 22.53 0.53 -5.45
N LEU A 351 22.57 -0.77 -5.20
CA LEU A 351 23.79 -1.45 -4.73
C LEU A 351 24.78 -1.74 -5.86
N GLY A 352 24.32 -1.98 -7.10
CA GLY A 352 25.20 -2.44 -8.18
C GLY A 352 25.96 -3.69 -7.76
N ASP A 353 27.30 -3.56 -7.66
CA ASP A 353 28.23 -4.63 -7.26
C ASP A 353 28.60 -4.60 -5.76
N LYS A 354 27.98 -3.74 -4.96
CA LYS A 354 28.31 -3.59 -3.54
C LYS A 354 27.43 -4.47 -2.66
N PHE A 355 27.96 -4.84 -1.50
CA PHE A 355 27.24 -5.70 -0.57
C PHE A 355 26.30 -4.94 0.35
N LEU A 356 26.55 -3.65 0.61
CA LEU A 356 25.81 -2.83 1.57
C LEU A 356 25.67 -1.39 1.06
N ALA A 357 24.48 -0.81 1.28
CA ALA A 357 24.26 0.63 1.28
C ALA A 357 23.79 1.06 2.68
N CYS A 358 24.43 2.08 3.23
CA CYS A 358 24.11 2.65 4.54
C CYS A 358 24.46 4.14 4.57
N GLN A 359 23.87 4.86 5.50
CA GLN A 359 24.09 6.29 5.65
C GLN A 359 25.19 6.51 6.69
N VAL A 360 26.38 6.92 6.26
CA VAL A 360 27.50 7.23 7.15
C VAL A 360 27.48 8.71 7.50
N GLU A 361 27.44 8.99 8.79
CA GLU A 361 27.54 10.33 9.36
C GLU A 361 29.00 10.61 9.75
N GLU A 362 29.61 11.60 9.11
CA GLU A 362 30.94 12.08 9.45
C GLU A 362 30.84 13.26 10.42
N ASN A 363 31.01 13.02 11.70
CA ASN A 363 31.14 14.06 12.71
C ASN A 363 32.61 14.26 13.06
N HIS A 364 33.00 15.51 13.45
CA HIS A 364 34.36 15.89 13.73
C HIS A 364 35.07 14.98 14.76
N ASP A 365 34.32 14.30 15.63
CA ASP A 365 34.87 13.48 16.70
C ASP A 365 34.52 11.99 16.64
N LEU A 366 33.41 11.59 15.97
CA LEU A 366 32.94 10.20 15.96
C LEU A 366 32.12 9.90 14.69
N ASN A 367 32.68 9.13 13.78
CA ASN A 367 31.96 8.62 12.62
C ASN A 367 31.07 7.43 13.03
N HIS A 368 29.83 7.42 12.56
CA HIS A 368 28.88 6.33 12.79
C HIS A 368 27.97 6.12 11.60
N VAL A 369 27.25 5.02 11.57
CA VAL A 369 26.18 4.77 10.61
C VAL A 369 24.85 5.21 11.23
N GLU A 370 24.10 6.06 10.52
CA GLU A 370 22.68 6.23 10.81
C GLU A 370 21.95 4.95 10.40
N SER A 371 21.57 4.18 11.40
CA SER A 371 21.16 2.80 11.20
C SER A 371 19.65 2.62 10.99
N GLY A 372 18.91 3.70 10.70
CA GLY A 372 17.47 3.65 10.36
C GLY A 372 17.16 2.80 9.12
N ILE A 373 18.13 2.73 8.19
CA ILE A 373 18.07 1.83 7.03
C ILE A 373 19.44 1.21 6.75
N LEU A 374 19.44 -0.12 6.53
CA LEU A 374 20.62 -0.86 6.04
C LEU A 374 20.15 -1.79 4.92
N ILE A 375 20.77 -1.68 3.75
CA ILE A 375 20.38 -2.45 2.56
C ILE A 375 21.52 -3.38 2.18
N PHE A 376 21.32 -4.69 2.35
CA PHE A 376 22.31 -5.71 2.05
C PHE A 376 21.97 -6.46 0.77
N ASN A 377 22.98 -6.77 -0.05
CA ASN A 377 22.90 -7.82 -1.05
C ASN A 377 23.10 -9.16 -0.32
N GLY A 378 22.03 -9.92 -0.11
CA GLY A 378 22.04 -11.14 0.68
C GLY A 378 22.95 -12.24 0.11
N LYS A 379 23.17 -12.22 -1.22
CA LYS A 379 24.01 -13.21 -1.94
C LYS A 379 25.48 -12.77 -2.10
N HIS A 380 25.82 -11.54 -1.74
CA HIS A 380 27.20 -11.08 -1.87
C HIS A 380 28.09 -11.71 -0.80
N PRO A 381 29.28 -12.23 -1.15
CA PRO A 381 30.16 -12.90 -0.20
C PRO A 381 30.60 -12.01 0.96
N ASP A 382 30.71 -10.71 0.72
CA ASP A 382 31.11 -9.76 1.74
C ASP A 382 30.03 -9.49 2.80
N THR A 383 28.75 -9.80 2.50
CA THR A 383 27.66 -9.77 3.50
C THR A 383 27.94 -10.74 4.64
N LYS A 384 28.42 -11.95 4.31
CA LYS A 384 28.81 -12.93 5.33
C LYS A 384 30.03 -12.48 6.14
N LYS A 385 31.08 -11.96 5.46
CA LYS A 385 32.28 -11.44 6.13
C LYS A 385 31.94 -10.29 7.07
N PHE A 386 31.09 -9.37 6.61
CA PHE A 386 30.59 -8.30 7.46
C PHE A 386 29.90 -8.84 8.71
N ASN A 387 28.99 -9.80 8.53
CA ASN A 387 28.22 -10.36 9.65
C ASN A 387 29.11 -11.10 10.65
N GLU A 388 30.10 -11.85 10.21
CA GLU A 388 31.11 -12.49 11.07
C GLU A 388 31.83 -11.46 11.92
N ARG A 389 32.25 -10.32 11.32
CA ARG A 389 32.89 -9.24 12.05
C ARG A 389 31.92 -8.50 12.97
N PHE A 390 30.68 -8.29 12.54
CA PHE A 390 29.63 -7.65 13.31
C PHE A 390 29.29 -8.44 14.58
N ILE A 391 29.16 -9.76 14.47
CA ILE A 391 28.98 -10.67 15.61
C ILE A 391 30.18 -10.58 16.57
N LYS A 392 31.41 -10.62 16.03
CA LYS A 392 32.63 -10.51 16.85
C LYS A 392 32.68 -9.20 17.62
N ASN A 393 32.26 -8.09 17.02
CA ASN A 393 32.20 -6.79 17.69
C ASN A 393 31.19 -6.72 18.85
N TYR A 394 30.25 -7.67 18.94
CA TYR A 394 29.33 -7.84 20.07
C TYR A 394 29.86 -8.79 21.15
N THR A 395 31.07 -9.35 21.01
CA THR A 395 31.75 -9.99 22.16
C THR A 395 32.18 -8.93 23.17
N PHE A 396 32.23 -9.29 24.45
CA PHE A 396 32.55 -8.29 25.48
C PHE A 396 34.00 -7.76 25.41
N GLU A 397 34.91 -8.56 24.86
CA GLU A 397 36.30 -8.14 24.61
C GLU A 397 36.41 -7.00 23.60
N GLU A 398 35.54 -6.98 22.60
CA GLU A 398 35.49 -5.97 21.55
C GLU A 398 34.55 -4.81 21.89
N LEU A 399 33.43 -5.09 22.56
CA LEU A 399 32.37 -4.12 22.81
C LEU A 399 32.71 -3.19 23.99
N LEU A 400 33.21 -3.72 25.11
CA LEU A 400 33.40 -2.93 26.32
C LEU A 400 34.48 -1.83 26.19
N PRO A 401 35.54 -2.00 25.39
CA PRO A 401 36.48 -0.92 25.13
C PRO A 401 35.93 0.23 24.29
N MET A 402 34.76 0.05 23.65
CA MET A 402 34.15 1.12 22.84
C MET A 402 33.52 2.18 23.75
N GLY A 403 33.84 3.44 23.49
CA GLY A 403 33.27 4.57 24.24
C GLY A 403 31.74 4.71 24.04
N GLN A 404 31.25 4.31 22.86
CA GLN A 404 29.81 4.34 22.51
C GLN A 404 29.46 3.04 21.79
N PRO A 405 29.13 1.96 22.50
CA PRO A 405 28.83 0.66 21.93
C PRO A 405 27.38 0.54 21.41
N TYR A 406 26.89 1.57 20.71
CA TYR A 406 25.56 1.58 20.09
C TYR A 406 25.62 0.94 18.69
N ASP A 407 24.48 0.54 18.18
CA ASP A 407 24.33 -0.17 16.91
C ASP A 407 25.04 0.53 15.73
N GLY A 408 24.82 1.82 15.52
CA GLY A 408 25.43 2.58 14.43
C GLY A 408 26.96 2.64 14.50
N PHE A 409 27.54 2.78 15.70
CA PHE A 409 29.00 2.75 15.90
C PHE A 409 29.56 1.33 15.67
N VAL A 410 28.85 0.30 16.11
CA VAL A 410 29.29 -1.10 15.92
C VAL A 410 29.21 -1.50 14.44
N VAL A 411 28.18 -1.05 13.71
CA VAL A 411 28.09 -1.22 12.25
C VAL A 411 29.26 -0.54 11.56
N PHE A 412 29.52 0.73 11.88
CA PHE A 412 30.63 1.49 11.28
C PHE A 412 32.00 0.85 11.58
N ARG A 413 32.25 0.46 12.83
CA ARG A 413 33.46 -0.28 13.19
C ARG A 413 33.61 -1.59 12.42
N SER A 414 32.52 -2.30 12.20
CA SER A 414 32.55 -3.55 11.44
C SER A 414 32.96 -3.33 9.99
N LEU A 415 32.51 -2.24 9.38
CA LEU A 415 32.92 -1.84 8.02
C LEU A 415 34.41 -1.52 7.97
N LEU A 416 34.90 -0.66 8.87
CA LEU A 416 36.31 -0.24 8.94
C LEU A 416 37.26 -1.43 9.14
N MET A 417 36.93 -2.33 10.07
CA MET A 417 37.79 -3.47 10.41
C MET A 417 37.77 -4.60 9.39
N SER A 418 36.82 -4.59 8.48
CA SER A 418 36.69 -5.60 7.42
C SER A 418 37.22 -5.14 6.08
N ASP A 419 37.59 -3.87 5.94
CA ASP A 419 38.04 -3.23 4.68
C ASP A 419 37.08 -3.52 3.50
N LEU A 420 35.76 -3.48 3.78
CA LEU A 420 34.72 -3.79 2.81
C LEU A 420 34.20 -2.53 2.13
N LYS A 421 33.99 -2.63 0.81
CA LYS A 421 33.44 -1.51 0.02
C LYS A 421 31.91 -1.49 0.10
N TYR A 422 31.37 -0.38 0.53
CA TYR A 422 29.92 -0.11 0.65
C TYR A 422 29.53 1.16 -0.10
N ILE A 423 28.23 1.43 -0.17
CA ILE A 423 27.68 2.70 -0.67
C ILE A 423 27.33 3.57 0.53
N ASN A 424 27.91 4.76 0.59
CA ASN A 424 27.47 5.78 1.52
C ASN A 424 26.30 6.57 0.92
N LEU A 425 25.13 6.46 1.51
CA LEU A 425 23.91 7.14 1.04
C LEU A 425 23.96 8.66 1.22
N ASN A 426 24.95 9.19 1.94
CA ASN A 426 25.19 10.64 2.08
C ASN A 426 26.07 11.21 0.98
N ASP A 427 26.76 10.37 0.20
CA ASP A 427 27.68 10.84 -0.83
C ASP A 427 26.94 11.64 -1.91
N GLY A 428 27.31 12.93 -2.04
CA GLY A 428 26.71 13.85 -3.00
C GLY A 428 25.37 14.47 -2.60
N TYR A 429 24.77 14.08 -1.47
CA TYR A 429 23.44 14.56 -1.04
C TYR A 429 23.46 15.39 0.26
N GLY A 430 24.64 15.59 0.83
CA GLY A 430 24.80 16.30 2.11
C GLY A 430 24.42 15.46 3.32
N ARG A 431 24.67 16.01 4.50
CA ARG A 431 24.32 15.34 5.75
C ARG A 431 22.81 15.34 5.92
N GLY A 432 22.22 14.15 6.01
CA GLY A 432 20.86 13.98 6.48
C GLY A 432 20.80 14.27 7.97
N GLY A 433 20.88 15.52 8.35
CA GLY A 433 20.82 15.91 9.75
C GLY A 433 19.63 16.81 10.00
N ILE A 434 19.32 16.99 11.28
CA ILE A 434 18.30 17.89 11.84
C ILE A 434 18.31 19.31 11.22
N GLN A 435 19.39 19.69 10.52
CA GLN A 435 19.54 21.03 9.93
C GLN A 435 18.95 21.18 8.53
N SER A 436 18.83 20.10 7.72
CA SER A 436 18.34 20.19 6.35
C SER A 436 16.85 19.85 6.19
N ASP A 437 16.37 18.87 6.93
CA ASP A 437 14.95 18.49 7.02
C ASP A 437 14.73 17.78 8.37
N PRO A 438 14.25 18.49 9.39
CA PRO A 438 14.02 17.91 10.71
C PRO A 438 13.02 16.77 10.72
N ASN A 439 12.32 16.52 9.62
CA ASN A 439 11.30 15.48 9.48
C ASN A 439 11.77 14.27 8.66
N CYS A 440 12.98 14.30 8.07
CA CYS A 440 13.47 13.19 7.26
C CYS A 440 15.00 13.11 7.31
N THR A 441 15.53 12.00 7.83
CA THR A 441 16.98 11.70 7.80
C THR A 441 17.47 11.22 6.45
N PHE A 442 16.57 10.70 5.61
CA PHE A 442 16.94 10.12 4.33
C PHE A 442 17.06 11.20 3.25
N GLN A 443 18.27 11.53 2.84
CA GLN A 443 18.51 12.53 1.79
C GLN A 443 18.74 11.91 0.41
N HIS A 444 19.24 10.66 0.33
CA HIS A 444 19.42 9.99 -0.94
C HIS A 444 18.08 9.88 -1.71
N PRO A 445 17.98 10.33 -2.99
CA PRO A 445 16.71 10.38 -3.74
C PRO A 445 15.97 9.06 -3.80
N ASP A 446 16.69 7.94 -4.04
CA ASP A 446 16.09 6.62 -4.10
C ASP A 446 15.51 6.17 -2.76
N ILE A 447 16.12 6.56 -1.65
CA ILE A 447 15.63 6.25 -0.30
C ILE A 447 14.46 7.17 0.05
N LYS A 448 14.63 8.48 -0.12
CA LYS A 448 13.61 9.50 0.16
C LYS A 448 12.33 9.29 -0.67
N SER A 449 12.45 8.77 -1.89
CA SER A 449 11.30 8.45 -2.72
C SER A 449 10.48 7.27 -2.21
N LYS A 450 11.05 6.39 -1.39
CA LYS A 450 10.45 5.12 -0.93
C LYS A 450 10.09 5.09 0.54
N PHE A 451 10.83 5.83 1.37
CA PHE A 451 10.68 5.77 2.82
C PHE A 451 10.63 7.17 3.44
N ILE A 452 9.99 7.25 4.59
CA ILE A 452 10.07 8.37 5.51
C ILE A 452 10.59 7.80 6.83
N HIS A 453 11.63 8.40 7.36
CA HIS A 453 12.14 8.09 8.71
C HIS A 453 11.72 9.21 9.65
N ASN A 454 11.00 8.87 10.68
CA ASN A 454 10.47 9.81 11.64
C ASN A 454 11.35 9.84 12.88
N ILE A 455 12.29 10.78 12.92
CA ILE A 455 13.15 10.95 14.09
C ILE A 455 12.42 11.76 15.16
N GLY A 456 12.06 11.14 16.25
CA GLY A 456 11.49 11.91 17.34
C GLY A 456 11.44 11.12 18.65
N TRP A 457 12.33 11.46 19.55
CA TRP A 457 12.52 10.83 20.86
C TRP A 457 11.52 11.25 21.93
N THR A 458 10.75 12.30 21.71
CA THR A 458 9.73 12.75 22.66
C THR A 458 8.36 12.60 22.02
N GLY A 459 7.53 11.72 22.54
CA GLY A 459 6.20 11.40 22.01
C GLY A 459 5.27 12.59 21.74
N LYS A 460 5.66 13.80 22.14
CA LYS A 460 4.95 15.05 21.85
C LYS A 460 5.37 15.62 20.48
N HIS A 461 6.65 15.54 20.13
CA HIS A 461 7.15 16.02 18.82
C HIS A 461 6.88 15.03 17.68
N GLN A 462 6.79 13.73 17.96
CA GLN A 462 6.45 12.72 16.95
C GLN A 462 5.07 12.99 16.34
N TYR A 463 4.06 13.28 17.14
CA TYR A 463 2.71 13.55 16.63
C TYR A 463 2.61 14.87 15.85
N GLU A 464 3.26 15.93 16.31
CA GLU A 464 3.26 17.23 15.63
C GLU A 464 4.04 17.17 14.31
N ASN A 465 5.13 16.40 14.24
CA ASN A 465 5.92 16.21 13.02
C ASN A 465 5.22 15.28 12.02
N TRP A 466 4.57 14.21 12.48
CA TRP A 466 3.73 13.38 11.65
C TRP A 466 2.64 14.20 10.96
N GLU A 467 1.96 15.06 11.69
CA GLU A 467 0.94 15.95 11.12
C GLU A 467 1.50 16.89 10.04
N LYS A 468 2.71 17.41 10.22
CA LYS A 468 3.36 18.28 9.22
C LYS A 468 3.78 17.51 7.97
N VAL A 469 4.38 16.33 8.12
CA VAL A 469 4.76 15.47 7.00
C VAL A 469 3.53 14.98 6.25
N PHE A 470 2.50 14.52 6.97
CA PHE A 470 1.22 14.11 6.39
C PHE A 470 0.49 15.26 5.70
N ASN A 471 0.63 16.50 6.18
CA ASN A 471 -0.03 17.67 5.60
C ASN A 471 0.73 18.26 4.40
N SER A 472 2.02 17.95 4.22
CA SER A 472 2.86 18.46 3.11
C SER A 472 2.82 17.58 1.86
N ASP A 473 2.54 16.28 1.99
CA ASP A 473 2.50 15.32 0.90
C ASP A 473 1.04 14.98 0.55
N GLU A 474 0.60 15.23 -0.69
CA GLU A 474 -0.79 14.98 -1.11
C GLU A 474 -1.21 13.50 -0.97
N ILE A 475 -0.26 12.57 -1.11
CA ILE A 475 -0.50 11.15 -0.90
C ILE A 475 -0.76 10.88 0.57
N PHE A 476 -0.02 11.53 1.46
CA PHE A 476 -0.18 11.39 2.90
C PHE A 476 -1.40 12.12 3.47
N LYS A 477 -1.83 13.23 2.88
CA LYS A 477 -3.14 13.81 3.22
C LYS A 477 -4.27 12.80 3.02
N LYS A 478 -4.14 11.95 1.99
CA LYS A 478 -5.08 10.88 1.68
C LYS A 478 -4.99 9.68 2.65
N VAL A 479 -3.80 9.35 3.15
CA VAL A 479 -3.57 8.25 4.10
C VAL A 479 -3.95 8.63 5.54
N LYS A 480 -3.94 9.94 5.90
CA LYS A 480 -4.28 10.43 7.24
C LYS A 480 -5.71 10.09 7.68
N GLY A 481 -6.69 10.25 6.79
CA GLY A 481 -8.08 9.88 7.07
C GLY A 481 -8.27 8.39 7.38
N PHE A 482 -7.49 7.53 6.71
CA PHE A 482 -7.55 6.08 6.86
C PHE A 482 -6.98 5.54 8.17
N LEU A 483 -5.85 6.06 8.58
CA LEU A 483 -5.14 5.52 9.74
C LEU A 483 -5.68 6.07 11.07
N PHE A 484 -6.32 7.23 11.07
CA PHE A 484 -6.58 7.98 12.30
C PHE A 484 -8.02 8.49 12.48
N GLY A 485 -8.94 8.25 11.54
CA GLY A 485 -10.31 8.80 11.59
C GLY A 485 -10.37 10.31 11.33
N THR A 486 -11.53 10.92 11.49
CA THR A 486 -11.69 12.37 11.32
C THR A 486 -10.97 13.15 12.43
N SER A 487 -10.55 14.38 12.14
CA SER A 487 -9.86 15.27 13.09
C SER A 487 -10.59 15.41 14.44
N SER A 488 -11.92 15.33 14.46
CA SER A 488 -12.74 15.40 15.65
C SER A 488 -12.71 14.11 16.49
N GLU A 489 -12.71 12.93 15.84
CA GLU A 489 -12.63 11.64 16.53
C GLU A 489 -11.25 11.40 17.12
N ILE A 490 -10.20 11.78 16.39
CA ILE A 490 -8.81 11.75 16.87
C ILE A 490 -8.65 12.64 18.10
N THR A 491 -9.24 13.83 18.07
CA THR A 491 -9.15 14.77 19.20
C THR A 491 -9.90 14.24 20.42
N ALA A 492 -11.05 13.60 20.24
CA ALA A 492 -11.82 12.97 21.31
C ALA A 492 -11.09 11.77 21.92
N GLN A 493 -10.55 10.85 21.11
CA GLN A 493 -9.77 9.70 21.58
C GLN A 493 -8.47 10.13 22.29
N ARG A 494 -7.77 11.13 21.75
CA ARG A 494 -6.56 11.68 22.37
C ARG A 494 -6.85 12.31 23.73
N LYS A 495 -7.97 13.01 23.85
CA LYS A 495 -8.42 13.59 25.12
C LYS A 495 -8.70 12.49 26.14
N GLU A 496 -9.41 11.44 25.74
CA GLU A 496 -9.73 10.30 26.62
C GLU A 496 -8.46 9.55 27.10
N ILE A 497 -7.50 9.29 26.19
CA ILE A 497 -6.22 8.64 26.55
C ILE A 497 -5.39 9.52 27.46
N ARG A 498 -5.35 10.82 27.20
CA ARG A 498 -4.64 11.79 28.05
C ARG A 498 -5.27 11.88 29.44
N ASP A 499 -6.58 11.94 29.52
CA ASP A 499 -7.31 12.06 30.77
C ASP A 499 -7.20 10.76 31.61
N LYS A 500 -7.20 9.57 30.97
CA LYS A 500 -6.89 8.30 31.63
C LYS A 500 -5.45 8.25 32.17
N LYS A 501 -4.45 8.70 31.39
CA LYS A 501 -3.04 8.77 31.85
C LYS A 501 -2.86 9.78 32.97
N LEU A 502 -3.50 10.93 32.89
CA LEU A 502 -3.44 11.95 33.93
C LEU A 502 -4.08 11.45 35.24
N LYS A 503 -5.23 10.80 35.14
CA LYS A 503 -5.92 10.19 36.29
C LYS A 503 -5.04 9.10 36.94
N HIS A 504 -4.40 8.24 36.17
CA HIS A 504 -3.48 7.23 36.68
C HIS A 504 -2.24 7.83 37.36
N LEU A 505 -1.66 8.90 36.80
CA LEU A 505 -0.54 9.63 37.39
C LEU A 505 -0.92 10.34 38.71
N LEU A 506 -2.12 10.93 38.77
CA LEU A 506 -2.65 11.56 39.99
C LEU A 506 -2.93 10.52 41.06
N GLN A 507 -3.50 9.37 40.71
CA GLN A 507 -3.72 8.27 41.68
C GLN A 507 -2.37 7.73 42.19
N LYS A 508 -1.36 7.58 41.37
CA LYS A 508 -0.01 7.13 41.75
C LYS A 508 0.68 8.16 42.65
N ARG A 509 0.47 9.48 42.43
CA ARG A 509 1.00 10.54 43.28
C ARG A 509 0.24 10.66 44.61
N ALA A 510 -1.03 10.31 44.63
CA ALA A 510 -1.88 10.33 45.85
C ALA A 510 -1.71 9.07 46.71
N GLY A 511 -0.84 8.12 46.33
CA GLY A 511 -0.62 6.89 47.11
C GLY A 511 -1.82 5.94 47.14
N ILE A 512 -2.81 6.14 46.26
CA ILE A 512 -3.96 5.25 46.15
C ILE A 512 -3.58 4.10 45.22
N ARG A 513 -3.51 2.89 45.80
CA ARG A 513 -3.23 1.64 45.07
C ARG A 513 -4.42 1.18 44.22
#